data_c77f09fc14c6da7bd1d26db9a75ac9f9
#
_entry.id   c77f09fc14c6da7bd1d26db9a75ac9f9
#
_cell.length_a   1.000
_cell.length_b   1.000
_cell.length_c   1.000
_cell.angle_alpha   90.00
_cell.angle_beta   90.00
_cell.angle_gamma   90.00
#
_symmetry.space_group_name_H-M   'P 1'
#
loop_
_entity.id
_entity.type
_entity.pdbx_description
1 polymer ?
#
loop_
_entity_poly.entity_id
_entity_poly.type
_entity_poly.pdbx_seq_one_letter_code
_entity_poly.pdbx_strand_id
1 'polypeptide(L)'
;MSEKYETIVPSEPDAGERLQWVSWLRSAAPYVHLHHGRTFVISFAGEVVADRTLLNHLVMDVSLIASMGMRVVLVHGSRPQIEELMSLRKLEGQFYKGVRITGPQELECVKEACGETRFDIEADRKSVV
;
A
#
# COMPACT_ATOMS: atom_id res chain seq x y z
N MET A 1 -13.33 21.63 6.95
CA MET A 1 -13.54 21.89 5.51
C MET A 1 -13.63 20.54 4.84
N SER A 2 -14.82 20.19 4.37
CA SER A 2 -15.10 18.86 3.79
C SER A 2 -14.67 18.92 2.32
N GLU A 3 -13.50 18.37 1.98
CA GLU A 3 -13.19 18.08 0.59
C GLU A 3 -14.10 16.94 0.13
N LYS A 4 -15.05 17.30 -0.73
CA LYS A 4 -15.88 16.34 -1.45
C LYS A 4 -14.97 15.49 -2.32
N TYR A 5 -14.91 14.20 -2.03
CA TYR A 5 -14.41 13.20 -2.99
C TYR A 5 -15.36 13.25 -4.20
N GLU A 6 -14.98 13.98 -5.24
CA GLU A 6 -15.62 13.86 -6.53
C GLU A 6 -15.39 12.41 -7.01
N THR A 7 -16.45 11.63 -6.96
CA THR A 7 -16.48 10.34 -7.63
C THR A 7 -16.28 10.63 -9.11
N ILE A 8 -15.06 10.45 -9.62
CA ILE A 8 -14.78 10.50 -11.06
C ILE A 8 -15.55 9.33 -11.66
N VAL A 9 -16.78 9.59 -12.09
CA VAL A 9 -17.53 8.65 -12.94
C VAL A 9 -16.83 8.69 -14.30
N PRO A 10 -16.14 7.62 -14.72
CA PRO A 10 -15.51 7.61 -16.04
C PRO A 10 -16.59 7.85 -17.09
N SER A 11 -16.27 8.64 -18.12
CA SER A 11 -17.13 8.77 -19.29
C SER A 11 -17.45 7.38 -19.84
N GLU A 12 -18.68 7.15 -20.29
CA GLU A 12 -19.01 5.85 -20.89
C GLU A 12 -18.06 5.56 -22.05
N PRO A 13 -17.36 4.40 -22.01
CA PRO A 13 -16.41 4.03 -23.06
C PRO A 13 -17.15 3.84 -24.39
N ASP A 14 -16.52 4.21 -25.50
CA ASP A 14 -17.06 3.98 -26.83
C ASP A 14 -17.15 2.47 -27.17
N ALA A 15 -17.77 2.13 -28.31
CA ALA A 15 -17.96 0.72 -28.67
C ALA A 15 -16.64 -0.02 -28.89
N GLY A 16 -15.60 0.66 -29.39
CA GLY A 16 -14.27 0.09 -29.60
C GLY A 16 -13.57 -0.17 -28.26
N GLU A 17 -13.60 0.78 -27.36
CA GLU A 17 -13.07 0.65 -26.00
C GLU A 17 -13.76 -0.48 -25.24
N ARG A 18 -15.09 -0.60 -25.33
CA ARG A 18 -15.84 -1.70 -24.69
C ARG A 18 -15.39 -3.07 -25.19
N LEU A 19 -15.17 -3.24 -26.49
CA LEU A 19 -14.67 -4.49 -27.06
C LEU A 19 -13.25 -4.81 -26.59
N GLN A 20 -12.40 -3.79 -26.46
CA GLN A 20 -11.05 -3.94 -25.95
C GLN A 20 -11.05 -4.37 -24.49
N TRP A 21 -11.88 -3.76 -23.65
CA TRP A 21 -12.06 -4.13 -22.24
C TRP A 21 -12.52 -5.58 -22.08
N VAL A 22 -13.51 -6.01 -22.87
CA VAL A 22 -14.00 -7.40 -22.88
C VAL A 22 -12.90 -8.38 -23.28
N SER A 23 -12.12 -8.05 -24.31
CA SER A 23 -10.99 -8.86 -24.76
C SER A 23 -9.93 -9.01 -23.66
N TRP A 24 -9.59 -7.89 -23.02
CA TRP A 24 -8.64 -7.87 -21.91
C TRP A 24 -9.12 -8.71 -20.74
N LEU A 25 -10.38 -8.55 -20.33
CA LEU A 25 -10.99 -9.32 -19.25
C LEU A 25 -10.99 -10.83 -19.53
N ARG A 26 -11.30 -11.22 -20.77
CA ARG A 26 -11.22 -12.63 -21.19
C ARG A 26 -9.80 -13.18 -21.09
N SER A 27 -8.79 -12.37 -21.41
CA SER A 27 -7.38 -12.76 -21.29
C SER A 27 -6.94 -12.86 -19.82
N ALA A 28 -7.50 -12.06 -18.92
CA ALA A 28 -7.20 -12.07 -17.49
C ALA A 28 -7.91 -13.22 -16.73
N ALA A 29 -9.08 -13.65 -17.20
CA ALA A 29 -9.92 -14.63 -16.51
C ALA A 29 -9.22 -15.96 -16.14
N PRO A 30 -8.36 -16.57 -16.98
CA PRO A 30 -7.63 -17.78 -16.62
C PRO A 30 -6.68 -17.56 -15.44
N TYR A 31 -6.04 -16.38 -15.35
CA TYR A 31 -5.14 -16.04 -14.24
C TYR A 31 -5.92 -15.84 -12.93
N VAL A 32 -7.07 -15.18 -12.99
CA VAL A 32 -7.96 -15.04 -11.84
C VAL A 32 -8.38 -16.41 -11.33
N HIS A 33 -8.81 -17.32 -12.21
CA HIS A 33 -9.19 -18.68 -11.86
C HIS A 33 -8.03 -19.48 -11.26
N LEU A 34 -6.83 -19.39 -11.83
CA LEU A 34 -5.63 -20.10 -11.36
C LEU A 34 -5.23 -19.67 -9.94
N HIS A 35 -5.42 -18.38 -9.62
CA HIS A 35 -4.99 -17.78 -8.36
C HIS A 35 -6.10 -17.64 -7.32
N HIS A 36 -7.35 -17.93 -7.66
CA HIS A 36 -8.47 -17.88 -6.74
C HIS A 36 -8.20 -18.72 -5.47
N GLY A 37 -8.43 -18.15 -4.31
CA GLY A 37 -8.17 -18.80 -3.01
C GLY A 37 -6.69 -18.89 -2.62
N ARG A 38 -5.75 -18.42 -3.48
CA ARG A 38 -4.31 -18.37 -3.15
C ARG A 38 -4.00 -17.17 -2.27
N THR A 39 -2.84 -17.22 -1.62
CA THR A 39 -2.33 -16.11 -0.81
C THR A 39 -1.17 -15.43 -1.53
N PHE A 40 -1.32 -14.13 -1.74
CA PHE A 40 -0.26 -13.26 -2.27
C PHE A 40 0.42 -12.56 -1.11
N VAL A 41 1.75 -12.55 -1.12
CA VAL A 41 2.55 -11.74 -0.21
C VAL A 41 3.12 -10.59 -1.03
N ILE A 42 2.69 -9.37 -0.72
CA ILE A 42 3.12 -8.15 -1.41
C ILE A 42 4.02 -7.38 -0.45
N SER A 43 5.29 -7.20 -0.82
CA SER A 43 6.25 -6.42 -0.05
C SER A 43 6.51 -5.08 -0.73
N PHE A 44 6.50 -4.00 0.04
CA PHE A 44 6.77 -2.64 -0.44
C PHE A 44 7.53 -1.82 0.59
N ALA A 45 8.24 -0.81 0.10
CA ALA A 45 9.05 0.06 0.93
C ALA A 45 8.20 1.14 1.65
N GLY A 46 8.71 1.71 2.73
CA GLY A 46 8.04 2.75 3.51
C GLY A 46 7.79 4.04 2.73
N GLU A 47 8.53 4.28 1.67
CA GLU A 47 8.37 5.39 0.73
C GLU A 47 6.99 5.37 0.05
N VAL A 48 6.43 4.19 -0.19
CA VAL A 48 5.08 4.04 -0.77
C VAL A 48 4.02 4.57 0.21
N VAL A 49 4.22 4.36 1.51
CA VAL A 49 3.29 4.86 2.54
C VAL A 49 3.44 6.36 2.74
N ALA A 50 4.65 6.89 2.59
CA ALA A 50 4.93 8.32 2.69
C ALA A 50 4.31 9.12 1.52
N ASP A 51 4.08 8.49 0.37
CA ASP A 51 3.42 9.10 -0.79
C ASP A 51 1.94 8.70 -0.84
N ARG A 52 1.07 9.67 -0.57
CA ARG A 52 -0.39 9.48 -0.54
C ARG A 52 -0.95 8.93 -1.85
N THR A 53 -0.41 9.35 -2.98
CA THR A 53 -0.87 8.91 -4.31
C THR A 53 -0.49 7.45 -4.56
N LEU A 54 0.76 7.08 -4.23
CA LEU A 54 1.23 5.70 -4.36
C LEU A 54 0.49 4.76 -3.40
N LEU A 55 0.24 5.21 -2.16
CA LEU A 55 -0.52 4.42 -1.19
C LEU A 55 -1.94 4.15 -1.67
N ASN A 56 -2.64 5.17 -2.17
CA ASN A 56 -3.99 5.02 -2.70
C ASN A 56 -4.03 4.02 -3.88
N HIS A 57 -3.09 4.11 -4.82
CA HIS A 57 -3.02 3.15 -5.92
C HIS A 57 -2.78 1.73 -5.42
N LEU A 58 -1.84 1.54 -4.49
CA LEU A 58 -1.59 0.24 -3.87
C LEU A 58 -2.83 -0.34 -3.20
N VAL A 59 -3.56 0.47 -2.44
CA VAL A 59 -4.78 0.04 -1.74
C VAL A 59 -5.88 -0.34 -2.73
N MET A 60 -6.05 0.40 -3.81
CA MET A 60 -7.00 0.07 -4.89
C MET A 60 -6.63 -1.26 -5.55
N ASP A 61 -5.37 -1.48 -5.89
CA ASP A 61 -4.88 -2.71 -6.52
C ASP A 61 -5.04 -3.92 -5.59
N VAL A 62 -4.71 -3.76 -4.30
CA VAL A 62 -4.91 -4.79 -3.28
C VAL A 62 -6.38 -5.14 -3.10
N SER A 63 -7.25 -4.14 -3.08
CA SER A 63 -8.71 -4.33 -2.99
C SER A 63 -9.26 -5.07 -4.20
N LEU A 64 -8.75 -4.75 -5.39
CA LEU A 64 -9.11 -5.45 -6.62
C LEU A 64 -8.69 -6.93 -6.56
N ILE A 65 -7.44 -7.22 -6.19
CA ILE A 65 -6.94 -8.60 -6.02
C ILE A 65 -7.79 -9.37 -5.00
N ALA A 66 -8.12 -8.74 -3.87
CA ALA A 66 -8.96 -9.35 -2.84
C ALA A 66 -10.39 -9.63 -3.34
N SER A 67 -10.97 -8.71 -4.11
CA SER A 67 -12.32 -8.87 -4.70
C SER A 67 -12.40 -10.03 -5.71
N MET A 68 -11.28 -10.38 -6.33
CA MET A 68 -11.17 -11.55 -7.20
C MET A 68 -11.03 -12.88 -6.43
N GLY A 69 -11.14 -12.86 -5.10
CA GLY A 69 -11.11 -14.06 -4.25
C GLY A 69 -9.71 -14.52 -3.83
N MET A 70 -8.70 -13.68 -3.97
CA MET A 70 -7.35 -13.94 -3.49
C MET A 70 -7.18 -13.39 -2.07
N ARG A 71 -6.35 -14.05 -1.26
CA ARG A 71 -5.94 -13.54 0.06
C ARG A 71 -4.66 -12.73 -0.09
N VAL A 72 -4.58 -11.58 0.54
CA VAL A 72 -3.41 -10.71 0.46
C VAL A 72 -2.79 -10.51 1.83
N VAL A 73 -1.48 -10.70 1.91
CA VAL A 73 -0.64 -10.34 3.06
C VAL A 73 0.29 -9.22 2.63
N LEU A 74 0.22 -8.10 3.33
CA LEU A 74 1.07 -6.94 3.07
C LEU A 74 2.27 -6.95 4.03
N VAL A 75 3.47 -6.73 3.47
CA VAL A 75 4.71 -6.58 4.22
C VAL A 75 5.30 -5.22 3.87
N HIS A 76 5.27 -4.30 4.81
CA HIS A 76 5.72 -2.93 4.57
C HIS A 76 7.02 -2.59 5.29
N GLY A 77 7.83 -1.71 4.70
CA GLY A 77 8.89 -0.99 5.36
C GLY A 77 8.36 0.26 6.07
N SER A 78 9.16 0.82 6.99
CA SER A 78 8.85 2.08 7.69
C SER A 78 10.11 2.94 7.86
N ARG A 79 11.08 2.78 6.97
CA ARG A 79 12.37 3.47 7.10
C ARG A 79 12.25 4.99 7.07
N PRO A 80 11.53 5.62 6.12
CA PRO A 80 11.38 7.07 6.09
C PRO A 80 10.71 7.61 7.35
N GLN A 81 9.65 6.93 7.82
CA GLN A 81 8.89 7.31 9.01
C GLN A 81 9.74 7.22 10.28
N ILE A 82 10.58 6.18 10.38
CA ILE A 82 11.54 6.05 11.50
C ILE A 82 12.59 7.17 11.45
N GLU A 83 13.13 7.48 10.28
CA GLU A 83 14.13 8.54 10.10
C GLU A 83 13.55 9.92 10.44
N GLU A 84 12.32 10.20 10.03
CA GLU A 84 11.61 11.42 10.36
C GLU A 84 11.41 11.55 11.88
N LEU A 85 10.89 10.52 12.54
CA LEU A 85 10.64 10.53 13.98
C LEU A 85 11.92 10.65 14.80
N MET A 86 13.00 9.97 14.37
CA MET A 86 14.32 10.12 14.99
C MET A 86 14.86 11.54 14.83
N SER A 87 14.71 12.15 13.66
CA SER A 87 15.11 13.53 13.41
C SER A 87 14.36 14.52 14.32
N LEU A 88 13.04 14.35 14.46
CA LEU A 88 12.21 15.16 15.37
C LEU A 88 12.65 15.05 16.82
N ARG A 89 13.11 13.89 17.25
CA ARG A 89 13.64 13.63 18.61
C ARG A 89 15.12 13.93 18.77
N LYS A 90 15.78 14.43 17.71
CA LYS A 90 17.23 14.71 17.69
C LYS A 90 18.08 13.50 18.04
N LEU A 91 17.66 12.32 17.62
CA LEU A 91 18.40 11.07 17.77
C LEU A 91 19.21 10.80 16.51
N GLU A 92 20.50 10.50 16.69
CA GLU A 92 21.39 10.13 15.58
C GLU A 92 21.42 8.61 15.42
N GLY A 93 21.09 8.12 14.21
CA GLY A 93 21.16 6.70 13.90
C GLY A 93 22.61 6.24 13.77
N GLN A 94 22.98 5.21 14.49
CA GLN A 94 24.27 4.54 14.35
C GLN A 94 24.16 3.39 13.35
N PHE A 95 25.16 3.25 12.48
CA PHE A 95 25.21 2.18 11.49
C PHE A 95 26.53 1.41 11.58
N TYR A 96 26.43 0.10 11.49
CA TYR A 96 27.58 -0.78 11.34
C TYR A 96 27.42 -1.63 10.07
N LYS A 97 28.34 -1.50 9.14
CA LYS A 97 28.30 -2.19 7.84
C LYS A 97 26.94 -2.07 7.11
N GLY A 98 26.35 -0.88 7.15
CA GLY A 98 25.05 -0.61 6.49
C GLY A 98 23.81 -1.10 7.26
N VAL A 99 24.01 -1.75 8.40
CA VAL A 99 22.92 -2.17 9.29
C VAL A 99 22.79 -1.18 10.43
N ARG A 100 21.56 -0.72 10.69
CA ARG A 100 21.29 0.21 11.80
C ARG A 100 21.46 -0.51 13.14
N ILE A 101 22.21 0.10 14.05
CA ILE A 101 22.25 -0.29 15.45
C ILE A 101 21.09 0.43 16.13
N THR A 102 20.20 -0.33 16.77
CA THR A 102 19.02 0.22 17.41
C THR A 102 19.18 0.13 18.92
N GLY A 103 19.44 1.25 19.58
CA GLY A 103 19.43 1.38 21.03
C GLY A 103 18.02 1.47 21.59
N PRO A 104 17.86 1.58 22.95
CA PRO A 104 16.53 1.64 23.57
C PRO A 104 15.68 2.81 23.14
N GLN A 105 16.26 4.00 22.92
CA GLN A 105 15.54 5.20 22.50
C GLN A 105 15.13 5.13 21.04
N GLU A 106 16.01 4.63 20.19
CA GLU A 106 15.73 4.39 18.77
C GLU A 106 14.64 3.32 18.60
N LEU A 107 14.63 2.30 19.47
CA LEU A 107 13.63 1.24 19.45
C LEU A 107 12.22 1.79 19.70
N GLU A 108 12.06 2.78 20.57
CA GLU A 108 10.76 3.43 20.78
C GLU A 108 10.30 4.16 19.51
N CYS A 109 11.20 4.87 18.81
CA CYS A 109 10.88 5.47 17.50
C CYS A 109 10.48 4.42 16.46
N VAL A 110 11.17 3.29 16.43
CA VAL A 110 10.84 2.18 15.50
C VAL A 110 9.44 1.63 15.77
N LYS A 111 9.09 1.37 17.03
CA LYS A 111 7.77 0.86 17.41
C LYS A 111 6.65 1.83 17.03
N GLU A 112 6.84 3.12 17.34
CA GLU A 112 5.87 4.17 17.07
C GLU A 112 5.68 4.34 15.56
N ALA A 113 6.75 4.53 14.79
CA ALA A 113 6.68 4.68 13.35
C ALA A 113 6.08 3.47 12.64
N CYS A 114 6.44 2.24 13.05
CA CYS A 114 5.84 1.03 12.50
C CYS A 114 4.35 0.90 12.84
N GLY A 115 3.97 1.30 14.05
CA GLY A 115 2.57 1.33 14.48
C GLY A 115 1.74 2.30 13.65
N GLU A 116 2.20 3.54 13.49
CA GLU A 116 1.53 4.58 12.67
C GLU A 116 1.42 4.13 11.21
N THR A 117 2.53 3.67 10.61
CA THR A 117 2.53 3.16 9.23
C THR A 117 1.48 2.07 9.02
N ARG A 118 1.36 1.15 9.98
CA ARG A 118 0.33 0.10 9.93
C ARG A 118 -1.08 0.69 9.97
N PHE A 119 -1.33 1.64 10.87
CA PHE A 119 -2.64 2.29 10.99
C PHE A 119 -3.01 3.06 9.73
N ASP A 120 -2.07 3.75 9.10
CA ASP A 120 -2.30 4.47 7.84
C ASP A 120 -2.75 3.51 6.74
N ILE A 121 -2.04 2.40 6.56
CA ILE A 121 -2.41 1.37 5.58
C ILE A 121 -3.80 0.78 5.87
N GLU A 122 -4.12 0.51 7.14
CA GLU A 122 -5.41 -0.05 7.55
C GLU A 122 -6.55 0.96 7.39
N ALA A 123 -6.31 2.23 7.66
CA ALA A 123 -7.29 3.30 7.52
C ALA A 123 -7.68 3.53 6.06
N ASP A 124 -6.70 3.63 5.17
CA ASP A 124 -6.93 3.83 3.74
C ASP A 124 -7.66 2.63 3.12
N ARG A 125 -7.34 1.40 3.53
CA ARG A 125 -8.08 0.21 3.09
C ARG A 125 -9.57 0.27 3.43
N LYS A 126 -9.95 0.84 4.57
CA LYS A 126 -11.36 0.97 4.98
C LYS A 126 -12.12 2.04 4.21
N SER A 127 -11.44 3.00 3.60
CA SER A 127 -12.07 4.06 2.82
C SER A 127 -12.38 3.66 1.37
N VAL A 128 -11.88 2.52 0.89
CA VAL A 128 -12.02 2.03 -0.49
C VAL A 128 -13.07 0.89 -0.61
N VAL A 129 -13.62 0.40 0.50
CA VAL A 129 -14.64 -0.66 0.54
C VAL A 129 -16.04 -0.09 0.72
#